data_112d89f6f9c5da1f73a2a0074c8aa0d1
#
_entry.id   112d89f6f9c5da1f73a2a0074c8aa0d1
#
_cell.length_a   1.000
_cell.length_b   1.000
_cell.length_c   1.000
_cell.angle_alpha   90.00
_cell.angle_beta   90.00
_cell.angle_gamma   90.00
#
_symmetry.space_group_name_H-M   'P 1'
#
loop_
_entity.id
_entity.type
_entity.pdbx_description
1 polymer ?
#
loop_
_entity_poly.entity_id
_entity_poly.type
_entity_poly.pdbx_seq_one_letter_code
_entity_poly.pdbx_strand_id
1 'polypeptide(L)'
;MIIDIHAHTFPEAIADKTIANMEKEILKGQKMVVKHERIPTLQGLIESTHNAGIDLSVVCPVATNTRQPEKINRLSVEYNEKMSENKIFYFGAIHPNCENYKEIIDDIVAMDLKAIKIHPDYQNTFFDDEKYLRLID
;
A
#
# COMPACT_ATOMS: atom_id res chain seq x y z
N MET A 1 -1.31 23.50 4.46
CA MET A 1 -0.71 22.18 4.14
C MET A 1 -1.84 21.16 4.12
N ILE A 2 -2.02 20.46 3.01
CA ILE A 2 -3.03 19.42 2.79
C ILE A 2 -2.27 18.10 2.61
N ILE A 3 -2.62 17.09 3.41
CA ILE A 3 -1.97 15.78 3.38
C ILE A 3 -3.02 14.72 3.06
N ASP A 4 -2.80 13.95 1.99
CA ASP A 4 -3.52 12.72 1.72
C ASP A 4 -2.78 11.55 2.38
N ILE A 5 -3.37 11.00 3.44
CA ILE A 5 -2.74 9.94 4.23
C ILE A 5 -3.07 8.53 3.77
N HIS A 6 -3.82 8.36 2.66
CA HIS A 6 -4.25 7.03 2.22
C HIS A 6 -4.39 6.94 0.71
N ALA A 7 -3.27 6.93 0.01
CA ALA A 7 -3.22 6.66 -1.42
C ALA A 7 -2.75 5.23 -1.71
N HIS A 8 -3.06 4.75 -2.90
CA HIS A 8 -2.59 3.47 -3.42
C HIS A 8 -2.03 3.64 -4.82
N THR A 9 -0.92 2.97 -5.09
CA THR A 9 -0.35 2.85 -6.43
C THR A 9 0.09 1.41 -6.70
N PHE A 10 0.12 1.07 -7.98
CA PHE A 10 0.64 -0.22 -8.45
C PHE A 10 1.70 0.02 -9.52
N PRO A 11 2.70 -0.86 -9.64
CA PRO A 11 3.60 -0.84 -10.78
C PRO A 11 2.82 -0.88 -12.10
N GLU A 12 3.21 -0.08 -13.09
CA GLU A 12 2.50 0.06 -14.38
C GLU A 12 2.18 -1.29 -15.03
N ALA A 13 3.14 -2.22 -15.00
CA ALA A 13 2.97 -3.55 -15.61
C ALA A 13 1.81 -4.39 -15.06
N ILE A 14 1.29 -4.06 -13.86
CA ILE A 14 0.22 -4.82 -13.21
C ILE A 14 -1.00 -3.96 -12.83
N ALA A 15 -0.94 -2.65 -12.98
CA ALA A 15 -1.96 -1.72 -12.52
C ALA A 15 -3.35 -2.06 -13.08
N ASP A 16 -3.50 -2.16 -14.38
CA ASP A 16 -4.78 -2.45 -15.06
C ASP A 16 -5.36 -3.81 -14.62
N LYS A 17 -4.51 -4.84 -14.57
CA LYS A 17 -4.95 -6.17 -14.14
C LYS A 17 -5.38 -6.19 -12.68
N THR A 18 -4.67 -5.45 -11.84
CA THR A 18 -4.98 -5.37 -10.41
C THR A 18 -6.33 -4.69 -10.20
N ILE A 19 -6.56 -3.56 -10.86
CA ILE A 19 -7.85 -2.86 -10.79
C ILE A 19 -8.98 -3.72 -11.33
N ALA A 20 -8.81 -4.35 -12.49
CA ALA A 20 -9.84 -5.22 -13.04
C ALA A 20 -10.21 -6.40 -12.11
N ASN A 21 -9.24 -6.91 -11.34
CA ASN A 21 -9.51 -7.93 -10.34
C ASN A 21 -10.23 -7.36 -9.11
N MET A 22 -9.82 -6.18 -8.63
CA MET A 22 -10.48 -5.52 -7.51
C MET A 22 -11.93 -5.16 -7.83
N GLU A 23 -12.21 -4.63 -9.03
CA GLU A 23 -13.57 -4.35 -9.50
C GLU A 23 -14.45 -5.62 -9.49
N LYS A 24 -13.91 -6.75 -9.93
CA LYS A 24 -14.62 -8.03 -9.89
C LYS A 24 -14.93 -8.51 -8.48
N GLU A 25 -13.99 -8.34 -7.54
CA GLU A 25 -14.20 -8.74 -6.15
C GLU A 25 -15.23 -7.83 -5.45
N ILE A 26 -15.16 -6.53 -5.65
CA ILE A 26 -16.14 -5.56 -5.11
C ILE A 26 -17.54 -5.83 -5.67
N LEU A 27 -17.64 -6.24 -6.92
CA LEU A 27 -18.93 -6.52 -7.57
C LEU A 27 -19.53 -7.88 -7.20
N LYS A 28 -18.79 -8.73 -6.48
CA LYS A 28 -19.33 -10.01 -5.99
C LYS A 28 -20.53 -9.77 -5.07
N GLY A 29 -21.73 -9.91 -5.62
CA GLY A 29 -23.00 -9.76 -4.90
C GLY A 29 -23.58 -8.35 -4.85
N GLN A 30 -22.97 -7.37 -5.49
CA GLN A 30 -23.50 -5.99 -5.59
C GLN A 30 -23.92 -5.68 -7.02
N LYS A 31 -25.07 -5.00 -7.16
CA LYS A 31 -25.59 -4.49 -8.46
C LYS A 31 -24.98 -3.13 -8.84
N MET A 32 -23.81 -2.81 -8.31
CA MET A 32 -23.14 -1.53 -8.60
C MET A 32 -22.08 -1.72 -9.68
N VAL A 33 -22.00 -0.76 -10.60
CA VAL A 33 -20.86 -0.65 -11.52
C VAL A 33 -19.83 0.24 -10.88
N VAL A 34 -18.70 -0.33 -10.51
CA VAL A 34 -17.54 0.43 -10.04
C VAL A 34 -16.61 0.67 -11.21
N LYS A 35 -16.28 1.91 -11.47
CA LYS A 35 -15.27 2.29 -12.48
C LYS A 35 -14.22 3.14 -11.83
N HIS A 36 -12.96 2.83 -12.10
CA HIS A 36 -11.88 3.74 -11.76
C HIS A 36 -11.75 4.82 -12.85
N GLU A 37 -11.53 6.04 -12.45
CA GLU A 37 -11.39 7.15 -13.40
C GLU A 37 -9.97 7.30 -13.91
N ARG A 38 -8.98 6.79 -13.19
CA ARG A 38 -7.55 6.92 -13.50
C ARG A 38 -6.81 5.64 -13.18
N ILE A 39 -5.74 5.37 -13.92
CA ILE A 39 -4.83 4.25 -13.65
C ILE A 39 -4.06 4.55 -12.37
N PRO A 40 -4.11 3.71 -11.34
CA PRO A 40 -3.48 3.94 -10.05
C PRO A 40 -1.97 3.59 -10.11
N THR A 41 -1.24 4.35 -10.91
CA THR A 41 0.22 4.30 -11.01
C THR A 41 0.85 5.44 -10.22
N LEU A 42 2.15 5.36 -9.98
CA LEU A 42 2.88 6.45 -9.34
C LEU A 42 2.75 7.76 -10.14
N GLN A 43 2.90 7.70 -11.46
CA GLN A 43 2.74 8.88 -12.31
C GLN A 43 1.33 9.48 -12.22
N GLY A 44 0.30 8.63 -12.22
CA GLY A 44 -1.09 9.07 -12.05
C GLY A 44 -1.34 9.73 -10.68
N LEU A 45 -0.70 9.23 -9.61
CA LEU A 45 -0.76 9.85 -8.29
C LEU A 45 -0.07 11.21 -8.26
N ILE A 46 1.14 11.35 -8.86
CA ILE A 46 1.85 12.63 -8.96
C ILE A 46 0.96 13.68 -9.62
N GLU A 47 0.38 13.36 -10.76
CA GLU A 47 -0.51 14.27 -11.50
C GLU A 47 -1.76 14.62 -10.67
N SER A 48 -2.37 13.63 -10.02
CA SER A 48 -3.55 13.84 -9.18
C SER A 48 -3.26 14.74 -7.97
N THR A 49 -2.16 14.46 -7.26
CA THR A 49 -1.67 15.24 -6.12
C THR A 49 -1.44 16.70 -6.51
N HIS A 50 -0.74 16.92 -7.62
CA HIS A 50 -0.46 18.26 -8.13
C HIS A 50 -1.75 19.01 -8.52
N ASN A 51 -2.64 18.35 -9.28
CA ASN A 51 -3.89 18.97 -9.76
C ASN A 51 -4.86 19.31 -8.63
N ALA A 52 -4.84 18.53 -7.55
CA ALA A 52 -5.69 18.73 -6.37
C ALA A 52 -5.07 19.71 -5.36
N GLY A 53 -3.86 20.21 -5.58
CA GLY A 53 -3.16 21.09 -4.63
C GLY A 53 -2.81 20.41 -3.31
N ILE A 54 -2.58 19.10 -3.33
CA ILE A 54 -2.15 18.32 -2.17
C ILE A 54 -0.65 18.52 -1.96
N ASP A 55 -0.26 18.81 -0.73
CA ASP A 55 1.14 19.07 -0.37
C ASP A 55 1.94 17.79 -0.13
N LEU A 56 1.30 16.70 0.28
CA LEU A 56 1.93 15.42 0.58
C LEU A 56 0.93 14.28 0.38
N SER A 57 1.33 13.21 -0.29
CA SER A 57 0.56 11.97 -0.38
C SER A 57 1.31 10.80 0.23
N VAL A 58 0.61 10.01 1.04
CA VAL A 58 1.15 8.81 1.67
C VAL A 58 0.57 7.58 0.98
N VAL A 59 1.44 6.79 0.37
CA VAL A 59 1.06 5.53 -0.27
C VAL A 59 1.12 4.40 0.74
N CYS A 60 0.01 3.68 0.86
CA CYS A 60 -0.19 2.58 1.78
C CYS A 60 -0.19 1.23 1.01
N PRO A 61 0.98 0.63 0.74
CA PRO A 61 1.03 -0.65 0.04
C PRO A 61 0.49 -1.79 0.90
N VAL A 62 -0.14 -2.78 0.28
CA VAL A 62 -0.72 -3.92 0.99
C VAL A 62 -0.05 -5.21 0.56
N ALA A 63 0.51 -5.94 1.52
CA ALA A 63 0.95 -7.31 1.32
C ALA A 63 -0.24 -8.26 1.49
N THR A 64 -0.69 -8.89 0.41
CA THR A 64 -1.85 -9.81 0.41
C THR A 64 -1.46 -11.26 0.67
N ASN A 65 -0.18 -11.55 0.78
CA ASN A 65 0.37 -12.85 1.18
C ASN A 65 1.78 -12.70 1.77
N THR A 66 2.29 -13.78 2.37
CA THR A 66 3.56 -13.80 3.11
C THR A 66 4.83 -13.66 2.26
N ARG A 67 4.72 -13.76 0.93
CA ARG A 67 5.87 -13.64 0.00
C ARG A 67 6.10 -12.23 -0.51
N GLN A 68 5.19 -11.31 -0.24
CA GLN A 68 5.21 -9.97 -0.80
C GLN A 68 5.95 -8.92 0.05
N PRO A 69 6.00 -8.99 1.39
CA PRO A 69 6.53 -7.90 2.21
C PRO A 69 7.92 -7.43 1.80
N GLU A 70 8.88 -8.34 1.66
CA GLU A 70 10.26 -8.00 1.30
C GLU A 70 10.34 -7.18 0.00
N LYS A 71 9.65 -7.65 -1.05
CA LYS A 71 9.66 -6.95 -2.35
C LYS A 71 8.97 -5.59 -2.27
N ILE A 72 7.83 -5.52 -1.57
CA ILE A 72 7.08 -4.26 -1.39
C ILE A 72 7.93 -3.26 -0.64
N ASN A 73 8.56 -3.65 0.46
CA ASN A 73 9.36 -2.75 1.29
C ASN A 73 10.58 -2.21 0.54
N ARG A 74 11.28 -3.04 -0.22
CA ARG A 74 12.38 -2.59 -1.10
C ARG A 74 11.90 -1.59 -2.15
N LEU A 75 10.76 -1.83 -2.79
CA LEU A 75 10.19 -0.89 -3.75
C LEU A 75 9.75 0.42 -3.08
N SER A 76 9.22 0.36 -1.85
CA SER A 76 8.85 1.54 -1.09
C SER A 76 10.06 2.45 -0.83
N VAL A 77 11.20 1.87 -0.44
CA VAL A 77 12.47 2.62 -0.29
C VAL A 77 12.89 3.26 -1.62
N GLU A 78 12.95 2.45 -2.68
CA GLU A 78 13.34 2.95 -4.01
C GLU A 78 12.46 4.11 -4.47
N TYR A 79 11.16 4.04 -4.23
CA TYR A 79 10.24 5.13 -4.56
C TYR A 79 10.42 6.34 -3.63
N ASN A 80 10.66 6.15 -2.35
CA ASN A 80 10.91 7.24 -1.41
C ASN A 80 12.16 8.04 -1.80
N GLU A 81 13.24 7.36 -2.19
CA GLU A 81 14.47 8.00 -2.66
C GLU A 81 14.25 8.79 -3.95
N LYS A 82 13.53 8.22 -4.92
CA LYS A 82 13.28 8.84 -6.22
C LYS A 82 12.26 9.97 -6.17
N MET A 83 11.31 9.92 -5.23
CA MET A 83 10.10 10.76 -5.21
C MET A 83 10.09 11.78 -4.07
N SER A 84 11.19 11.96 -3.35
CA SER A 84 11.28 12.92 -2.24
C SER A 84 10.89 14.34 -2.66
N GLU A 85 11.24 14.76 -3.87
CA GLU A 85 10.88 16.06 -4.41
C GLU A 85 9.39 16.19 -4.76
N ASN A 86 8.73 15.09 -5.10
CA ASN A 86 7.30 15.06 -5.45
C ASN A 86 6.39 14.96 -4.23
N LYS A 87 6.95 14.92 -3.02
CA LYS A 87 6.20 14.84 -1.76
C LYS A 87 5.25 13.63 -1.72
N ILE A 88 5.74 12.50 -2.18
CA ILE A 88 5.06 11.21 -2.12
C ILE A 88 5.89 10.27 -1.26
N PHE A 89 5.28 9.70 -0.23
CA PHE A 89 5.91 8.79 0.70
C PHE A 89 5.20 7.43 0.69
N TYR A 90 5.99 6.36 0.67
CA TYR A 90 5.52 5.00 0.80
C TYR A 90 5.79 4.49 2.20
N PHE A 91 4.79 3.86 2.80
CA PHE A 91 4.95 3.08 4.01
C PHE A 91 5.47 1.67 3.70
N GLY A 92 5.85 0.95 4.74
CA GLY A 92 6.11 -0.48 4.67
C GLY A 92 4.83 -1.30 4.68
N ALA A 93 4.97 -2.57 4.37
CA ALA A 93 3.89 -3.55 4.42
C ALA A 93 4.37 -4.84 5.07
N ILE A 94 3.47 -5.50 5.81
CA ILE A 94 3.68 -6.82 6.39
C ILE A 94 2.39 -7.65 6.26
N HIS A 95 2.52 -8.97 6.25
CA HIS A 95 1.38 -9.87 6.30
C HIS A 95 1.34 -10.58 7.67
N PRO A 96 0.17 -10.65 8.35
CA PRO A 96 0.07 -11.18 9.71
C PRO A 96 0.47 -12.66 9.84
N ASN A 97 0.45 -13.42 8.75
CA ASN A 97 0.89 -14.81 8.73
C ASN A 97 2.40 -15.01 8.46
N CYS A 98 3.20 -13.95 8.41
CA CYS A 98 4.65 -14.09 8.32
C CYS A 98 5.19 -14.67 9.63
N GLU A 99 5.87 -15.81 9.57
CA GLU A 99 6.50 -16.42 10.74
C GLU A 99 7.71 -15.61 11.20
N ASN A 100 8.46 -15.06 10.24
CA ASN A 100 9.63 -14.21 10.45
C ASN A 100 9.26 -12.72 10.59
N TYR A 101 8.11 -12.41 11.19
CA TYR A 101 7.59 -11.04 11.24
C TYR A 101 8.54 -10.06 11.95
N LYS A 102 9.29 -10.51 12.98
CA LYS A 102 10.25 -9.66 13.69
C LYS A 102 11.38 -9.19 12.77
N GLU A 103 11.95 -10.11 11.99
CA GLU A 103 12.99 -9.79 11.01
C GLU A 103 12.47 -8.79 9.97
N ILE A 104 11.22 -8.97 9.49
CA ILE A 104 10.60 -8.05 8.56
C ILE A 104 10.41 -6.66 9.19
N ILE A 105 10.02 -6.58 10.45
CA ILE A 105 9.89 -5.31 11.17
C ILE A 105 11.26 -4.64 11.34
N ASP A 106 12.28 -5.41 11.75
CA ASP A 106 13.65 -4.90 11.88
C ASP A 106 14.16 -4.36 10.54
N ASP A 107 13.90 -5.06 9.44
CA ASP A 107 14.22 -4.61 8.08
C ASP A 107 13.48 -3.31 7.72
N ILE A 108 12.19 -3.20 8.03
CA ILE A 108 11.39 -1.99 7.80
C ILE A 108 11.99 -0.79 8.56
N VAL A 109 12.40 -1.00 9.80
CA VAL A 109 13.08 0.03 10.61
C VAL A 109 14.44 0.40 10.02
N ALA A 110 15.25 -0.61 9.65
CA ALA A 110 16.55 -0.39 9.01
C ALA A 110 16.47 0.33 7.67
N MET A 111 15.39 0.12 6.93
CA MET A 111 15.05 0.80 5.67
C MET A 111 14.47 2.22 5.86
N ASP A 112 14.35 2.70 7.09
CA ASP A 112 13.76 4.00 7.44
C ASP A 112 12.30 4.20 6.95
N LEU A 113 11.54 3.13 6.77
CA LEU A 113 10.11 3.21 6.48
C LEU A 113 9.34 3.58 7.76
N LYS A 114 8.61 4.68 7.72
CA LYS A 114 8.07 5.37 8.92
C LYS A 114 6.81 4.74 9.51
N ALA A 115 6.16 3.86 8.77
CA ALA A 115 4.96 3.16 9.23
C ALA A 115 4.72 1.88 8.44
N ILE A 116 3.78 1.08 8.91
CA ILE A 116 3.38 -0.20 8.31
C ILE A 116 1.90 -0.13 7.96
N LYS A 117 1.56 -0.54 6.76
CA LYS A 117 0.17 -0.77 6.34
C LYS A 117 -0.25 -2.21 6.60
N ILE A 118 -1.36 -2.37 7.28
CA ILE A 118 -2.11 -3.63 7.40
C ILE A 118 -3.49 -3.48 6.78
N HIS A 119 -4.10 -4.57 6.32
CA HIS A 119 -5.41 -4.53 5.67
C HIS A 119 -6.21 -5.80 6.03
N PRO A 120 -7.09 -5.75 7.04
CA PRO A 120 -7.82 -6.91 7.54
C PRO A 120 -8.52 -7.74 6.47
N ASP A 121 -9.29 -7.10 5.57
CA ASP A 121 -10.02 -7.79 4.51
C ASP A 121 -9.11 -8.54 3.53
N TYR A 122 -8.10 -7.88 2.97
CA TYR A 122 -7.18 -8.51 2.01
C TYR A 122 -6.23 -9.51 2.65
N GLN A 123 -6.04 -9.42 3.96
CA GLN A 123 -5.20 -10.33 4.73
C GLN A 123 -6.02 -11.40 5.44
N ASN A 124 -7.36 -11.37 5.29
CA ASN A 124 -8.32 -12.30 5.87
C ASN A 124 -8.05 -12.57 7.37
N THR A 125 -7.88 -11.48 8.12
CA THR A 125 -7.54 -11.51 9.55
C THR A 125 -8.24 -10.35 10.24
N PHE A 126 -8.91 -10.57 11.36
CA PHE A 126 -9.52 -9.51 12.16
C PHE A 126 -8.44 -8.66 12.84
N PHE A 127 -8.71 -7.38 13.02
CA PHE A 127 -7.73 -6.43 13.59
C PHE A 127 -7.32 -6.78 15.03
N ASP A 128 -8.20 -7.40 15.79
CA ASP A 128 -7.99 -7.88 17.17
C ASP A 128 -7.45 -9.33 17.26
N ASP A 129 -7.09 -9.94 16.12
CA ASP A 129 -6.44 -11.26 16.10
C ASP A 129 -5.01 -11.15 16.64
N GLU A 130 -4.59 -12.15 17.41
CA GLU A 130 -3.22 -12.23 17.96
C GLU A 130 -2.14 -12.08 16.91
N LYS A 131 -2.42 -12.44 15.66
CA LYS A 131 -1.49 -12.28 14.53
C LYS A 131 -1.20 -10.82 14.21
N TYR A 132 -2.16 -9.90 14.43
CA TYR A 132 -1.91 -8.47 14.32
C TYR A 132 -1.35 -7.90 15.62
N LEU A 133 -1.89 -8.30 16.76
CA LEU A 133 -1.44 -7.79 18.05
C LEU A 133 0.07 -7.99 18.24
N ARG A 134 0.60 -9.16 17.87
CA ARG A 134 2.04 -9.44 17.93
C ARG A 134 2.92 -8.58 16.99
N LEU A 135 2.32 -7.89 16.01
CA LEU A 135 3.06 -6.97 15.13
C LEU A 135 3.17 -5.57 15.73
N ILE A 136 2.39 -5.28 16.78
CA ILE A 136 2.28 -3.96 17.41
C ILE A 136 3.06 -3.91 18.73
N ASP A 137 3.23 -5.07 19.39
CA ASP A 137 4.02 -5.24 20.61
C ASP A 137 5.53 -5.17 20.34
#